data_77924637c18e5526f1f4c598a25651fe
#
_entry.id   77924637c18e5526f1f4c598a25651fe
#
_cell.length_a   1.000
_cell.length_b   1.000
_cell.length_c   1.000
_cell.angle_alpha   90.00
_cell.angle_beta   90.00
_cell.angle_gamma   90.00
#
_symmetry.space_group_name_H-M   'P 1'
#
loop_
_entity.id
_entity.type
_entity.pdbx_description
1 polymer ?
#
loop_
_entity_poly.entity_id
_entity_poly.type
_entity_poly.pdbx_seq_one_letter_code
_entity_poly.pdbx_strand_id
1 'polypeptide(L)'
;MSYNWFIRYKTEEVIMKKLICIILSTLLMISVISGCSTRTGSSSGTQEQGSHEGSGGPGKPPEGHGGPGGSSSGDIEYSGAAEITEKTELTDETVSSSDSDESAILISSSDEVSIENVKVEKSGDSDGGDDCNFYGLNAGILVKGGSVTTISGSTITTDAEGANGVFSYGGNGGKNGGEGDGTTVIIKDSTVTTTGNGSGGIMTTGGGITYAYDLTVTTSGRSSAAIRTDRGGGQVYVDGGTYTSNGLGSPAIYSTAEIHVANATLVSNLSEGVCIEGLNSIELTDCDLTASNTKCNGNATFLDTIMIYQSMSGDADSGTSSFTMTGGSLTSKSGHVFHVTNTSAVITLKGVSIINEDSDNVLISVCDDGWSGGENTATLIAGSQELKGAVLVGDDSTLNLELTEGSTFEGYVSGEIVNAKGETVSTEAGTVKVTLDSTSKWILTGDSYITEFEGDTSNIITNGFTVYVNGKAIV
;
A
#
# COMPACT_ATOMS: atom_id res chain seq x y z
N MET A 1 -32.53 11.98 -1.24
CA MET A 1 -32.72 12.34 0.20
C MET A 1 -31.76 11.64 1.16
N SER A 2 -31.00 10.63 0.74
CA SER A 2 -30.02 9.89 1.58
C SER A 2 -28.62 10.56 1.67
N TYR A 3 -28.24 11.31 0.65
CA TYR A 3 -26.90 11.91 0.52
C TYR A 3 -26.56 12.97 1.59
N ASN A 4 -27.52 13.83 1.92
CA ASN A 4 -27.33 14.87 2.95
C ASN A 4 -27.33 14.33 4.39
N TRP A 5 -27.84 13.10 4.61
CA TRP A 5 -27.88 12.51 5.94
C TRP A 5 -26.52 11.90 6.31
N PHE A 6 -25.82 11.29 5.34
CA PHE A 6 -24.53 10.63 5.57
C PHE A 6 -23.40 11.63 5.82
N ILE A 7 -23.39 12.75 5.06
CA ILE A 7 -22.42 13.85 5.30
C ILE A 7 -22.65 14.47 6.67
N ARG A 8 -23.90 14.68 7.06
CA ARG A 8 -24.24 15.26 8.37
C ARG A 8 -23.86 14.32 9.52
N TYR A 9 -24.03 13.03 9.36
CA TYR A 9 -23.67 12.02 10.36
C TYR A 9 -22.15 11.91 10.56
N LYS A 10 -21.36 11.88 9.47
CA LYS A 10 -19.89 11.87 9.56
C LYS A 10 -19.32 13.19 10.11
N THR A 11 -19.90 14.31 9.76
CA THR A 11 -19.47 15.62 10.30
C THR A 11 -19.72 15.72 11.81
N GLU A 12 -20.83 15.21 12.30
CA GLU A 12 -21.13 15.17 13.73
C GLU A 12 -20.24 14.17 14.50
N GLU A 13 -19.87 13.05 13.87
CA GLU A 13 -18.95 12.06 14.46
C GLU A 13 -17.52 12.57 14.55
N VAL A 14 -17.02 13.25 13.53
CA VAL A 14 -15.69 13.91 13.53
C VAL A 14 -15.64 15.05 14.55
N ILE A 15 -16.71 15.82 14.68
CA ILE A 15 -16.79 16.88 15.71
C ILE A 15 -16.81 16.25 17.09
N MET A 16 -17.53 15.16 17.30
CA MET A 16 -17.57 14.46 18.59
C MET A 16 -16.22 13.82 18.94
N LYS A 17 -15.52 13.19 17.98
CA LYS A 17 -14.16 12.64 18.19
C LYS A 17 -13.16 13.75 18.53
N LYS A 18 -13.19 14.89 17.84
CA LYS A 18 -12.35 16.06 18.17
C LYS A 18 -12.65 16.62 19.55
N LEU A 19 -13.92 16.67 19.97
CA LEU A 19 -14.29 17.12 21.31
C LEU A 19 -13.80 16.14 22.41
N ILE A 20 -13.86 14.85 22.16
CA ILE A 20 -13.36 13.81 23.08
C ILE A 20 -11.82 13.87 23.20
N CYS A 21 -11.11 14.07 22.09
CA CYS A 21 -9.65 14.26 22.13
C CYS A 21 -9.23 15.52 22.89
N ILE A 22 -9.95 16.63 22.75
CA ILE A 22 -9.68 17.86 23.52
C ILE A 22 -9.92 17.65 25.02
N ILE A 23 -10.94 16.89 25.39
CA ILE A 23 -11.24 16.58 26.80
C ILE A 23 -10.20 15.60 27.40
N LEU A 24 -9.71 14.63 26.62
CA LEU A 24 -8.65 13.74 27.08
C LEU A 24 -7.28 14.43 27.20
N SER A 25 -6.96 15.36 26.30
CA SER A 25 -5.68 16.09 26.37
C SER A 25 -5.61 17.07 27.54
N THR A 26 -6.74 17.63 27.99
CA THR A 26 -6.80 18.49 29.17
C THR A 26 -6.73 17.73 30.51
N LEU A 27 -7.07 16.44 30.53
CA LEU A 27 -6.93 15.60 31.72
C LEU A 27 -5.50 15.01 31.91
N LEU A 28 -4.67 14.98 30.88
CA LEU A 28 -3.29 14.44 30.94
C LEU A 28 -2.25 15.49 31.37
N MET A 29 -2.57 16.76 31.46
CA MET A 29 -1.62 17.84 31.80
C MET A 29 -1.48 18.14 33.29
N ILE A 30 -2.05 17.33 34.19
CA ILE A 30 -2.04 17.60 35.63
C ILE A 30 -1.08 16.69 36.43
N SER A 31 -0.33 15.83 35.81
CA SER A 31 0.55 14.93 36.56
C SER A 31 1.91 14.70 35.90
N VAL A 32 2.79 15.69 35.80
CA VAL A 32 4.25 15.49 35.85
C VAL A 32 4.95 16.80 36.22
N ILE A 33 5.12 17.03 37.49
CA ILE A 33 6.19 17.90 38.00
C ILE A 33 6.88 17.10 39.11
N SER A 34 8.06 16.57 38.88
CA SER A 34 9.17 16.42 39.82
C SER A 34 10.27 15.50 39.26
N GLY A 35 11.47 16.01 39.19
CA GLY A 35 12.66 15.15 39.11
C GLY A 35 13.78 15.66 38.19
N CYS A 36 14.44 16.73 38.63
CA CYS A 36 15.73 17.18 38.07
C CYS A 36 16.88 16.30 38.62
N SER A 37 17.79 15.80 37.78
CA SER A 37 19.18 15.60 38.16
C SER A 37 20.12 15.49 36.94
N THR A 38 21.07 16.36 36.91
CA THR A 38 22.19 16.51 35.99
C THR A 38 23.24 15.41 36.09
N ARG A 39 23.83 15.01 34.96
CA ARG A 39 25.28 14.73 34.92
C ARG A 39 25.85 14.81 33.51
N THR A 40 26.82 15.69 33.39
CA THR A 40 27.79 15.90 32.31
C THR A 40 28.83 14.77 32.22
N GLY A 41 29.32 14.52 31.01
CA GLY A 41 30.47 13.67 30.76
C GLY A 41 30.89 13.61 29.31
N SER A 42 31.80 14.47 28.88
CA SER A 42 32.47 14.45 27.60
C SER A 42 33.59 13.42 27.55
N SER A 43 33.84 12.77 26.41
CA SER A 43 35.22 12.48 26.00
C SER A 43 35.29 12.18 24.48
N SER A 44 36.18 12.89 23.88
CA SER A 44 36.73 12.80 22.53
C SER A 44 37.62 11.56 22.35
N GLY A 45 37.64 11.01 21.14
CA GLY A 45 38.61 10.00 20.71
C GLY A 45 38.73 9.91 19.20
N THR A 46 39.90 10.31 18.73
CA THR A 46 40.40 10.51 17.38
C THR A 46 40.66 9.21 16.61
N GLN A 47 40.44 9.27 15.32
CA GLN A 47 41.07 8.65 14.12
C GLN A 47 42.01 7.42 14.29
N GLU A 48 41.84 6.46 13.32
CA GLU A 48 42.98 6.02 12.50
C GLU A 48 42.49 5.42 11.17
N GLN A 49 43.15 5.85 10.08
CA GLN A 49 43.06 5.34 8.71
C GLN A 49 43.80 4.00 8.60
N GLY A 50 43.25 3.07 7.82
CA GLY A 50 43.94 1.88 7.35
C GLY A 50 43.53 1.53 5.94
N SER A 51 44.40 1.85 5.00
CA SER A 51 44.32 1.47 3.58
C SER A 51 44.68 -0.01 3.40
N HIS A 52 43.89 -0.77 2.59
CA HIS A 52 44.42 -1.92 1.86
C HIS A 52 43.75 -2.05 0.49
N GLU A 53 44.60 -2.00 -0.52
CA GLU A 53 44.34 -2.35 -1.91
C GLU A 53 44.17 -3.87 -2.08
N GLY A 54 43.35 -4.27 -3.07
CA GLY A 54 43.62 -5.54 -3.73
C GLY A 54 42.43 -6.26 -4.38
N SER A 55 42.31 -6.06 -5.68
CA SER A 55 42.00 -7.02 -6.75
C SER A 55 40.59 -7.59 -6.95
N GLY A 56 39.98 -7.15 -8.03
CA GLY A 56 39.53 -7.99 -9.13
C GLY A 56 38.34 -8.92 -8.90
N GLY A 57 37.16 -8.51 -9.32
CA GLY A 57 36.06 -9.41 -9.60
C GLY A 57 35.09 -8.80 -10.64
N PRO A 58 34.34 -9.62 -11.38
CA PRO A 58 33.83 -9.29 -12.71
C PRO A 58 32.49 -8.56 -12.70
N GLY A 59 32.32 -7.69 -13.69
CA GLY A 59 31.05 -7.43 -14.35
C GLY A 59 30.01 -6.62 -13.57
N LYS A 60 30.02 -5.29 -13.80
CA LYS A 60 28.91 -4.40 -13.47
C LYS A 60 27.62 -4.88 -14.16
N PRO A 61 26.48 -5.01 -13.44
CA PRO A 61 25.18 -5.14 -14.08
C PRO A 61 24.79 -3.80 -14.75
N PRO A 62 23.91 -3.80 -15.75
CA PRO A 62 23.46 -2.58 -16.39
C PRO A 62 22.74 -1.69 -15.38
N GLU A 63 23.00 -0.40 -15.47
CA GLU A 63 22.45 0.65 -14.63
C GLU A 63 20.93 0.65 -14.74
N GLY A 64 20.25 0.10 -13.71
CA GLY A 64 18.86 0.35 -13.44
C GLY A 64 18.81 1.54 -12.48
N HIS A 65 18.18 2.61 -12.87
CA HIS A 65 17.92 3.77 -12.02
C HIS A 65 17.09 3.34 -10.80
N GLY A 66 17.61 3.60 -9.61
CA GLY A 66 16.95 3.29 -8.34
C GLY A 66 17.95 2.86 -7.27
N GLY A 67 18.91 3.73 -6.93
CA GLY A 67 19.71 3.61 -5.71
C GLY A 67 19.01 4.34 -4.56
N PRO A 68 19.34 4.01 -3.28
CA PRO A 68 18.68 4.59 -2.11
C PRO A 68 18.78 6.12 -2.12
N GLY A 69 17.61 6.75 -2.08
CA GLY A 69 17.44 8.17 -2.24
C GLY A 69 18.30 9.01 -1.32
N GLY A 70 19.11 9.84 -1.91
CA GLY A 70 19.55 11.04 -1.25
C GLY A 70 18.33 11.95 -1.12
N SER A 71 17.86 12.22 0.10
CA SER A 71 16.92 13.30 0.32
C SER A 71 17.58 14.58 -0.21
N SER A 72 17.05 15.14 -1.29
CA SER A 72 17.34 16.52 -1.59
C SER A 72 16.69 17.36 -0.49
N SER A 73 17.46 17.81 0.49
CA SER A 73 17.03 18.81 1.47
C SER A 73 17.12 20.22 0.88
N GLY A 74 17.01 20.34 -0.44
CA GLY A 74 16.90 21.62 -1.15
C GLY A 74 15.44 22.03 -1.20
N ASP A 75 15.16 23.31 -1.05
CA ASP A 75 13.83 23.87 -1.31
C ASP A 75 13.43 23.55 -2.76
N ILE A 76 12.37 22.75 -2.94
CA ILE A 76 11.82 22.46 -4.27
C ILE A 76 11.14 23.74 -4.77
N GLU A 77 11.58 24.23 -5.92
CA GLU A 77 10.91 25.31 -6.62
C GLU A 77 9.74 24.72 -7.43
N TYR A 78 8.53 25.14 -7.11
CA TYR A 78 7.34 24.72 -7.82
C TYR A 78 6.90 25.79 -8.81
N SER A 79 6.46 25.37 -9.99
CA SER A 79 5.80 26.21 -10.98
C SER A 79 4.57 25.53 -11.54
N GLY A 80 3.66 26.32 -12.08
CA GLY A 80 2.45 25.85 -12.74
C GLY A 80 2.07 26.72 -13.92
N ALA A 81 1.65 26.11 -15.03
CA ALA A 81 1.11 26.88 -16.17
C ALA A 81 -0.11 27.70 -15.74
N ALA A 82 -0.90 27.18 -14.81
CA ALA A 82 -1.88 27.95 -14.03
C ALA A 82 -1.50 27.85 -12.54
N GLU A 83 -1.19 29.00 -11.93
CA GLU A 83 -0.88 29.08 -10.49
C GLU A 83 -2.06 29.69 -9.73
N ILE A 84 -2.53 28.98 -8.72
CA ILE A 84 -3.66 29.38 -7.87
C ILE A 84 -3.16 29.56 -6.44
N THR A 85 -3.17 30.80 -5.97
CA THR A 85 -2.66 31.19 -4.64
C THR A 85 -3.74 31.77 -3.72
N GLU A 86 -4.97 31.88 -4.20
CA GLU A 86 -6.11 32.40 -3.46
C GLU A 86 -7.39 31.65 -3.86
N LYS A 87 -8.48 31.93 -3.18
CA LYS A 87 -9.79 31.35 -3.51
C LYS A 87 -10.13 31.56 -4.98
N THR A 88 -10.34 30.46 -5.70
CA THR A 88 -10.55 30.47 -7.15
C THR A 88 -11.62 29.47 -7.54
N GLU A 89 -12.41 29.80 -8.56
CA GLU A 89 -13.29 28.90 -9.30
C GLU A 89 -12.79 28.84 -10.75
N LEU A 90 -12.37 27.67 -11.21
CA LEU A 90 -11.93 27.39 -12.58
C LEU A 90 -12.97 26.50 -13.24
N THR A 91 -13.61 26.95 -14.31
CA THR A 91 -14.73 26.24 -14.92
C THR A 91 -14.65 26.24 -16.45
N ASP A 92 -14.92 25.09 -17.07
CA ASP A 92 -14.99 24.91 -18.50
C ASP A 92 -13.74 25.37 -19.28
N GLU A 93 -12.56 25.25 -18.68
CA GLU A 93 -11.29 25.68 -19.24
C GLU A 93 -10.42 24.49 -19.70
N THR A 94 -9.43 24.80 -20.51
CA THR A 94 -8.33 23.88 -20.84
C THR A 94 -7.01 24.49 -20.34
N VAL A 95 -6.31 23.73 -19.50
CA VAL A 95 -4.98 24.11 -19.00
C VAL A 95 -3.96 23.08 -19.45
N SER A 96 -2.88 23.53 -20.06
CA SER A 96 -1.82 22.65 -20.59
C SER A 96 -0.45 23.13 -20.16
N SER A 97 0.44 22.19 -19.85
CA SER A 97 1.86 22.43 -19.67
C SER A 97 2.68 21.43 -20.49
N SER A 98 3.71 21.94 -21.15
CA SER A 98 4.71 21.13 -21.87
C SER A 98 6.13 21.33 -21.30
N ASP A 99 6.26 22.12 -20.26
CA ASP A 99 7.55 22.43 -19.67
C ASP A 99 7.91 21.36 -18.63
N SER A 100 9.17 20.99 -18.56
CA SER A 100 9.69 20.07 -17.55
C SER A 100 9.56 20.67 -16.15
N ASP A 101 9.29 19.84 -15.15
CA ASP A 101 9.18 20.21 -13.73
C ASP A 101 8.07 21.22 -13.41
N GLU A 102 7.22 21.56 -14.37
CA GLU A 102 6.07 22.44 -14.22
C GLU A 102 4.77 21.61 -14.10
N SER A 103 3.95 21.87 -13.11
CA SER A 103 2.59 21.33 -13.05
C SER A 103 1.68 22.05 -14.05
N ALA A 104 0.70 21.35 -14.65
CA ALA A 104 -0.28 22.06 -15.46
C ALA A 104 -1.12 23.02 -14.58
N ILE A 105 -1.57 22.54 -13.40
CA ILE A 105 -2.21 23.40 -12.39
C ILE A 105 -1.46 23.22 -11.06
N LEU A 106 -0.94 24.32 -10.53
CA LEU A 106 -0.35 24.41 -9.19
C LEU A 106 -1.28 25.18 -8.26
N ILE A 107 -1.78 24.51 -7.23
CA ILE A 107 -2.56 25.15 -6.16
C ILE A 107 -1.70 25.20 -4.91
N SER A 108 -1.29 26.41 -4.54
CA SER A 108 -0.49 26.69 -3.33
C SER A 108 -1.20 27.78 -2.52
N SER A 109 -2.23 27.36 -1.81
CA SER A 109 -3.15 28.23 -1.09
C SER A 109 -3.60 27.60 0.21
N SER A 110 -4.08 28.39 1.15
CA SER A 110 -4.85 27.92 2.33
C SER A 110 -6.36 28.06 2.14
N ASP A 111 -6.80 28.48 0.95
CA ASP A 111 -8.19 28.75 0.65
C ASP A 111 -8.88 27.54 -0.02
N GLU A 112 -10.22 27.64 -0.12
CA GLU A 112 -11.01 26.70 -0.91
C GLU A 112 -10.87 27.00 -2.41
N VAL A 113 -10.60 25.96 -3.21
CA VAL A 113 -10.50 26.04 -4.66
C VAL A 113 -11.50 25.09 -5.30
N SER A 114 -12.18 25.52 -6.36
CA SER A 114 -13.09 24.69 -7.15
C SER A 114 -12.62 24.61 -8.60
N ILE A 115 -12.54 23.38 -9.11
CA ILE A 115 -12.20 23.05 -10.50
C ILE A 115 -13.36 22.22 -11.06
N GLU A 116 -14.06 22.74 -12.07
CA GLU A 116 -15.25 22.08 -12.64
C GLU A 116 -15.17 22.01 -14.16
N ASN A 117 -15.37 20.81 -14.73
CA ASN A 117 -15.37 20.56 -16.18
C ASN A 117 -14.06 21.04 -16.86
N VAL A 118 -12.92 20.94 -16.19
CA VAL A 118 -11.64 21.41 -16.72
C VAL A 118 -10.93 20.27 -17.43
N LYS A 119 -10.33 20.58 -18.59
CA LYS A 119 -9.41 19.69 -19.29
C LYS A 119 -7.98 20.04 -18.93
N VAL A 120 -7.25 19.10 -18.34
CA VAL A 120 -5.83 19.25 -17.98
C VAL A 120 -4.98 18.36 -18.88
N GLU A 121 -3.96 18.93 -19.51
CA GLU A 121 -3.01 18.22 -20.37
C GLU A 121 -1.59 18.53 -19.91
N LYS A 122 -0.87 17.50 -19.49
CA LYS A 122 0.54 17.64 -19.08
C LYS A 122 1.42 16.77 -19.95
N SER A 123 2.40 17.39 -20.56
CA SER A 123 3.52 16.75 -21.26
C SER A 123 4.82 17.49 -20.86
N GLY A 124 5.94 16.95 -21.09
CA GLY A 124 7.20 17.49 -20.58
C GLY A 124 7.68 16.66 -19.40
N ASP A 125 8.72 15.86 -19.69
CA ASP A 125 9.31 14.93 -18.75
C ASP A 125 10.01 15.66 -17.62
N SER A 126 10.02 15.04 -16.43
CA SER A 126 10.84 15.47 -15.31
C SER A 126 12.00 14.49 -15.11
N ASP A 127 13.14 14.99 -14.75
CA ASP A 127 14.26 14.21 -14.24
C ASP A 127 14.34 14.25 -12.69
N GLY A 128 13.35 14.86 -12.04
CA GLY A 128 13.26 15.02 -10.58
C GLY A 128 13.08 13.70 -9.82
N GLY A 129 12.76 12.58 -10.49
CA GLY A 129 12.70 11.24 -9.88
C GLY A 129 11.82 11.20 -8.65
N ASP A 130 12.44 11.08 -7.47
CA ASP A 130 11.76 11.01 -6.18
C ASP A 130 10.97 12.29 -5.83
N ASP A 131 11.42 13.47 -6.28
CA ASP A 131 10.71 14.74 -6.03
C ASP A 131 9.33 14.76 -6.69
N CYS A 132 9.17 14.07 -7.83
CA CYS A 132 7.88 13.89 -8.48
C CYS A 132 6.92 13.03 -7.63
N ASN A 133 7.44 11.97 -7.01
CA ASN A 133 6.63 11.00 -6.28
C ASN A 133 6.41 11.39 -4.82
N PHE A 134 7.36 12.09 -4.19
CA PHE A 134 7.24 12.45 -2.78
C PHE A 134 6.59 13.82 -2.58
N TYR A 135 6.84 14.77 -3.50
CA TYR A 135 6.45 16.16 -3.32
C TYR A 135 5.59 16.72 -4.45
N GLY A 136 5.30 15.92 -5.48
CA GLY A 136 4.37 16.27 -6.55
C GLY A 136 4.92 17.18 -7.63
N LEU A 137 6.25 17.26 -7.76
CA LEU A 137 6.84 17.98 -8.89
C LEU A 137 6.30 17.45 -10.23
N ASN A 138 6.06 18.29 -11.21
CA ASN A 138 5.62 17.91 -12.57
C ASN A 138 4.20 17.31 -12.68
N ALA A 139 3.31 17.48 -11.70
CA ALA A 139 1.99 16.86 -11.71
C ALA A 139 1.03 17.50 -12.74
N GLY A 140 -0.01 16.76 -13.16
CA GLY A 140 -1.15 17.33 -13.86
C GLY A 140 -1.82 18.41 -13.01
N ILE A 141 -2.23 18.04 -11.78
CA ILE A 141 -2.72 18.98 -10.77
C ILE A 141 -1.98 18.71 -9.46
N LEU A 142 -1.24 19.70 -8.96
CA LEU A 142 -0.64 19.67 -7.62
C LEU A 142 -1.41 20.57 -6.67
N VAL A 143 -1.85 20.00 -5.54
CA VAL A 143 -2.52 20.73 -4.45
C VAL A 143 -1.64 20.68 -3.20
N LYS A 144 -1.35 21.85 -2.62
CA LYS A 144 -0.52 22.01 -1.42
C LYS A 144 -0.90 23.27 -0.64
N GLY A 145 -0.25 23.46 0.53
CA GLY A 145 -0.37 24.70 1.31
C GLY A 145 -1.64 24.82 2.15
N GLY A 146 -2.26 23.69 2.46
CA GLY A 146 -3.46 23.64 3.30
C GLY A 146 -4.78 23.87 2.54
N SER A 147 -4.75 23.90 1.20
CA SER A 147 -5.94 24.08 0.37
C SER A 147 -6.93 22.92 0.52
N VAL A 148 -8.22 23.28 0.54
CA VAL A 148 -9.31 22.33 0.30
C VAL A 148 -9.80 22.51 -1.13
N THR A 149 -9.35 21.61 -2.02
CA THR A 149 -9.63 21.69 -3.44
C THR A 149 -10.67 20.66 -3.86
N THR A 150 -11.74 21.12 -4.50
CA THR A 150 -12.76 20.25 -5.12
C THR A 150 -12.57 20.22 -6.63
N ILE A 151 -12.45 19.01 -7.20
CA ILE A 151 -12.32 18.76 -8.64
C ILE A 151 -13.53 17.94 -9.08
N SER A 152 -14.25 18.37 -10.10
CA SER A 152 -15.44 17.64 -10.57
C SER A 152 -15.58 17.69 -12.08
N GLY A 153 -16.11 16.59 -12.68
CA GLY A 153 -16.43 16.51 -14.10
C GLY A 153 -15.24 16.75 -15.03
N SER A 154 -14.01 16.64 -14.51
CA SER A 154 -12.79 17.06 -15.19
C SER A 154 -12.07 15.88 -15.87
N THR A 155 -11.27 16.19 -16.89
CA THR A 155 -10.42 15.21 -17.58
C THR A 155 -8.95 15.62 -17.42
N ILE A 156 -8.18 14.78 -16.76
CA ILE A 156 -6.76 14.99 -16.50
C ILE A 156 -5.97 13.96 -17.28
N THR A 157 -5.11 14.42 -18.18
CA THR A 157 -4.24 13.55 -18.99
C THR A 157 -2.80 13.97 -18.82
N THR A 158 -1.93 13.02 -18.46
CA THR A 158 -0.49 13.25 -18.42
C THR A 158 0.21 12.24 -19.32
N ASP A 159 1.14 12.75 -20.15
CA ASP A 159 1.96 11.96 -21.08
C ASP A 159 3.42 12.39 -20.91
N ALA A 160 3.97 12.15 -19.73
CA ALA A 160 5.34 12.54 -19.38
C ALA A 160 5.86 11.71 -18.19
N GLU A 161 7.17 11.52 -18.09
CA GLU A 161 7.82 10.90 -16.94
C GLU A 161 7.67 11.79 -15.69
N GLY A 162 7.35 11.17 -14.54
CA GLY A 162 7.14 11.85 -13.27
C GLY A 162 5.88 12.72 -13.19
N ALA A 163 4.99 12.63 -14.19
CA ALA A 163 3.79 13.45 -14.28
C ALA A 163 2.57 12.73 -13.67
N ASN A 164 2.46 12.74 -12.34
CA ASN A 164 1.30 12.21 -11.64
C ASN A 164 0.02 12.97 -12.05
N GLY A 165 -1.12 12.27 -12.08
CA GLY A 165 -2.38 12.87 -12.53
C GLY A 165 -2.86 13.97 -11.57
N VAL A 166 -3.28 13.59 -10.36
CA VAL A 166 -3.70 14.51 -9.29
C VAL A 166 -2.92 14.21 -8.03
N PHE A 167 -2.32 15.23 -7.45
CA PHE A 167 -1.41 15.10 -6.32
C PHE A 167 -1.85 15.96 -5.13
N SER A 168 -2.05 15.34 -3.96
CA SER A 168 -2.30 16.00 -2.67
C SER A 168 -1.04 15.92 -1.81
N TYR A 169 -0.35 17.05 -1.61
CA TYR A 169 0.86 17.14 -0.79
C TYR A 169 0.62 17.94 0.48
N GLY A 170 0.62 17.28 1.63
CA GLY A 170 0.33 17.89 2.93
C GLY A 170 1.52 18.55 3.63
N GLY A 171 2.63 18.79 2.94
CA GLY A 171 3.75 19.57 3.46
C GLY A 171 4.72 18.80 4.36
N ASN A 172 4.41 17.58 4.81
CA ASN A 172 5.31 16.77 5.63
C ASN A 172 6.26 15.94 4.74
N GLY A 173 7.50 16.31 4.66
CA GLY A 173 8.53 15.59 3.88
C GLY A 173 9.21 14.43 4.61
N GLY A 174 8.77 14.10 5.83
CA GLY A 174 9.31 12.99 6.63
C GLY A 174 8.83 11.63 6.15
N LYS A 175 9.16 10.58 6.93
CA LYS A 175 8.56 9.25 6.78
C LYS A 175 7.11 9.26 7.27
N ASN A 176 6.53 8.12 7.56
CA ASN A 176 5.16 7.98 8.03
C ASN A 176 4.82 8.82 9.27
N GLY A 177 3.53 9.13 9.45
CA GLY A 177 2.94 9.55 10.71
C GLY A 177 3.09 11.03 11.05
N GLY A 178 3.56 11.88 10.15
CA GLY A 178 3.51 13.33 10.34
C GLY A 178 2.09 13.88 10.09
N GLU A 179 1.67 14.84 10.91
CA GLU A 179 0.47 15.61 10.59
C GLU A 179 0.73 16.50 9.37
N GLY A 180 -0.18 16.49 8.39
CA GLY A 180 -0.14 17.39 7.25
C GLY A 180 -0.60 18.81 7.61
N ASP A 181 -0.48 19.70 6.65
CA ASP A 181 -0.87 21.11 6.75
C ASP A 181 -2.40 21.35 6.56
N GLY A 182 -3.16 20.29 6.35
CA GLY A 182 -4.60 20.34 6.06
C GLY A 182 -4.96 20.26 4.59
N THR A 183 -3.96 20.14 3.70
CA THR A 183 -4.21 19.97 2.26
C THR A 183 -5.15 18.80 2.02
N THR A 184 -6.26 19.08 1.32
CA THR A 184 -7.32 18.11 1.04
C THR A 184 -7.77 18.24 -0.41
N VAL A 185 -7.78 17.11 -1.13
CA VAL A 185 -8.36 16.98 -2.46
C VAL A 185 -9.68 16.21 -2.37
N ILE A 186 -10.73 16.76 -2.95
CA ILE A 186 -12.03 16.11 -3.15
C ILE A 186 -12.25 16.01 -4.65
N ILE A 187 -12.08 14.83 -5.22
CA ILE A 187 -12.23 14.62 -6.67
C ILE A 187 -13.39 13.69 -6.96
N LYS A 188 -14.24 14.04 -7.92
CA LYS A 188 -15.45 13.27 -8.27
C LYS A 188 -15.79 13.33 -9.74
N ASP A 189 -16.47 12.28 -10.22
CA ASP A 189 -17.01 12.22 -11.58
C ASP A 189 -15.99 12.62 -12.66
N SER A 190 -14.72 12.27 -12.46
CA SER A 190 -13.59 12.73 -13.27
C SER A 190 -12.79 11.57 -13.86
N THR A 191 -12.09 11.84 -14.97
CA THR A 191 -11.21 10.87 -15.62
C THR A 191 -9.76 11.30 -15.47
N VAL A 192 -8.91 10.37 -15.05
CA VAL A 192 -7.44 10.56 -14.92
C VAL A 192 -6.75 9.51 -15.78
N THR A 193 -5.91 9.94 -16.70
CA THR A 193 -5.10 9.05 -17.55
C THR A 193 -3.64 9.47 -17.51
N THR A 194 -2.75 8.55 -17.15
CA THR A 194 -1.30 8.79 -17.13
C THR A 194 -0.58 7.72 -17.95
N THR A 195 0.43 8.10 -18.74
CA THR A 195 1.16 7.19 -19.62
C THR A 195 2.66 7.14 -19.32
N GLY A 196 3.24 8.14 -18.67
CA GLY A 196 4.66 8.19 -18.32
C GLY A 196 5.05 7.24 -17.18
N ASN A 197 6.35 6.92 -17.11
CA ASN A 197 6.90 6.19 -15.97
C ASN A 197 6.91 7.08 -14.72
N GLY A 198 6.71 6.48 -13.53
CA GLY A 198 6.65 7.23 -12.28
C GLY A 198 5.44 8.20 -12.22
N SER A 199 4.38 7.92 -12.97
CA SER A 199 3.22 8.80 -13.14
C SER A 199 1.96 8.14 -12.63
N GLY A 200 1.75 8.16 -11.30
CA GLY A 200 0.56 7.60 -10.66
C GLY A 200 -0.72 8.36 -11.02
N GLY A 201 -1.87 7.73 -10.79
CA GLY A 201 -3.19 8.31 -11.09
C GLY A 201 -3.56 9.38 -10.06
N ILE A 202 -4.04 8.98 -8.88
CA ILE A 202 -4.25 9.85 -7.72
C ILE A 202 -3.18 9.56 -6.68
N MET A 203 -2.52 10.62 -6.24
CA MET A 203 -1.37 10.56 -5.34
C MET A 203 -1.63 11.36 -4.07
N THR A 204 -1.20 10.83 -2.93
CA THR A 204 -1.31 11.52 -1.63
C THR A 204 -0.07 11.28 -0.82
N THR A 205 0.61 12.35 -0.41
CA THR A 205 1.86 12.29 0.36
C THR A 205 1.93 13.40 1.39
N GLY A 206 2.91 13.33 2.25
CA GLY A 206 3.22 14.43 3.17
C GLY A 206 2.11 14.74 4.19
N GLY A 207 1.25 13.78 4.51
CA GLY A 207 0.11 13.99 5.40
C GLY A 207 -1.11 14.64 4.72
N GLY A 208 -1.15 14.68 3.38
CA GLY A 208 -2.32 15.14 2.62
C GLY A 208 -3.51 14.19 2.78
N ILE A 209 -4.67 14.64 2.32
CA ILE A 209 -5.91 13.86 2.35
C ILE A 209 -6.54 13.88 0.96
N THR A 210 -6.98 12.73 0.46
CA THR A 210 -7.74 12.63 -0.79
C THR A 210 -9.05 11.88 -0.56
N TYR A 211 -10.15 12.49 -1.02
CA TYR A 211 -11.46 11.86 -1.16
C TYR A 211 -11.78 11.73 -2.65
N ALA A 212 -11.97 10.51 -3.14
CA ALA A 212 -12.23 10.21 -4.55
C ALA A 212 -13.59 9.50 -4.70
N TYR A 213 -14.43 10.00 -5.60
CA TYR A 213 -15.77 9.48 -5.83
C TYR A 213 -15.99 9.23 -7.32
N ASP A 214 -16.38 8.00 -7.67
CA ASP A 214 -16.78 7.60 -9.03
C ASP A 214 -15.80 8.02 -10.14
N LEU A 215 -14.49 7.81 -9.88
CA LEU A 215 -13.46 8.13 -10.87
C LEU A 215 -13.27 7.03 -11.92
N THR A 216 -12.78 7.41 -13.08
CA THR A 216 -12.12 6.50 -14.03
C THR A 216 -10.64 6.84 -14.09
N VAL A 217 -9.80 5.98 -13.50
CA VAL A 217 -8.35 6.17 -13.48
C VAL A 217 -7.67 5.09 -14.30
N THR A 218 -6.78 5.48 -15.20
CA THR A 218 -5.96 4.56 -16.00
C THR A 218 -4.51 5.02 -16.01
N THR A 219 -3.61 4.14 -15.57
CA THR A 219 -2.17 4.37 -15.64
C THR A 219 -1.50 3.34 -16.54
N SER A 220 -0.44 3.71 -17.25
CA SER A 220 0.22 2.80 -18.19
C SER A 220 1.74 2.73 -18.03
N GLY A 221 2.35 3.69 -17.36
CA GLY A 221 3.78 3.73 -17.12
C GLY A 221 4.27 2.71 -16.08
N ARG A 222 5.57 2.46 -16.07
CA ARG A 222 6.22 1.70 -15.00
C ARG A 222 6.19 2.49 -13.68
N SER A 223 6.03 1.81 -12.55
CA SER A 223 5.96 2.41 -11.22
C SER A 223 4.88 3.50 -11.10
N SER A 224 3.71 3.24 -11.69
CA SER A 224 2.60 4.18 -11.88
C SER A 224 1.30 3.57 -11.37
N ALA A 225 1.18 3.39 -10.05
CA ALA A 225 -0.04 2.85 -9.45
C ALA A 225 -1.25 3.78 -9.68
N ALA A 226 -2.46 3.20 -9.80
CA ALA A 226 -3.67 4.00 -10.04
C ALA A 226 -4.09 4.80 -8.79
N ILE A 227 -3.96 4.20 -7.60
CA ILE A 227 -4.10 4.85 -6.29
C ILE A 227 -2.77 4.68 -5.57
N ARG A 228 -2.17 5.78 -5.15
CA ARG A 228 -0.84 5.72 -4.57
C ARG A 228 -0.66 6.68 -3.42
N THR A 229 0.00 6.21 -2.38
CA THR A 229 0.64 7.06 -1.37
C THR A 229 2.14 6.83 -1.41
N ASP A 230 2.91 7.80 -0.94
CA ASP A 230 4.35 7.71 -0.84
C ASP A 230 4.83 8.42 0.43
N ARG A 231 6.11 8.72 0.55
CA ARG A 231 6.75 9.29 1.72
C ARG A 231 5.94 10.40 2.40
N GLY A 232 5.94 10.41 3.73
CA GLY A 232 5.27 11.42 4.54
C GLY A 232 3.85 11.06 4.98
N GLY A 233 3.35 9.89 4.57
CA GLY A 233 2.02 9.42 4.94
C GLY A 233 0.89 10.22 4.29
N GLY A 234 -0.31 10.02 4.81
CA GLY A 234 -1.54 10.67 4.34
C GLY A 234 -2.74 9.75 4.48
N GLN A 235 -3.86 10.16 3.91
CA GLN A 235 -5.09 9.36 3.92
C GLN A 235 -5.77 9.43 2.56
N VAL A 236 -6.21 8.28 2.05
CA VAL A 236 -6.98 8.19 0.80
C VAL A 236 -8.28 7.45 1.07
N TYR A 237 -9.38 8.07 0.71
CA TYR A 237 -10.73 7.52 0.79
C TYR A 237 -11.35 7.49 -0.60
N VAL A 238 -11.69 6.30 -1.07
CA VAL A 238 -12.29 6.07 -2.40
C VAL A 238 -13.66 5.44 -2.22
N ASP A 239 -14.66 5.95 -2.92
CA ASP A 239 -15.99 5.35 -3.00
C ASP A 239 -16.46 5.33 -4.46
N GLY A 240 -16.62 4.14 -5.01
CA GLY A 240 -16.98 3.92 -6.42
C GLY A 240 -15.83 4.11 -7.42
N GLY A 241 -16.14 3.91 -8.68
CA GLY A 241 -15.23 4.12 -9.78
C GLY A 241 -14.44 2.90 -10.24
N THR A 242 -13.56 3.13 -11.22
CA THR A 242 -12.70 2.09 -11.83
C THR A 242 -11.27 2.59 -11.88
N TYR A 243 -10.35 1.78 -11.36
CA TYR A 243 -8.93 2.10 -11.24
C TYR A 243 -8.12 1.00 -11.90
N THR A 244 -7.46 1.32 -13.00
CA THR A 244 -6.72 0.36 -13.83
C THR A 244 -5.26 0.77 -13.95
N SER A 245 -4.35 -0.14 -13.64
CA SER A 245 -2.92 -0.01 -13.91
C SER A 245 -2.47 -1.05 -14.94
N ASN A 246 -1.59 -0.62 -15.87
CA ASN A 246 -1.10 -1.45 -16.98
C ASN A 246 0.41 -1.59 -17.00
N GLY A 247 1.12 -0.92 -16.10
CA GLY A 247 2.58 -0.88 -16.09
C GLY A 247 3.21 -1.97 -15.23
N LEU A 248 4.47 -2.28 -15.51
CA LEU A 248 5.29 -3.14 -14.63
C LEU A 248 5.61 -2.40 -13.32
N GLY A 249 5.46 -3.09 -12.17
CA GLY A 249 5.64 -2.48 -10.86
C GLY A 249 4.62 -1.37 -10.58
N SER A 250 3.42 -1.53 -11.13
CA SER A 250 2.33 -0.57 -11.04
C SER A 250 1.09 -1.29 -10.51
N PRO A 251 1.00 -1.52 -9.20
CA PRO A 251 -0.18 -2.11 -8.61
C PRO A 251 -1.41 -1.21 -8.81
N ALA A 252 -2.61 -1.76 -8.67
CA ALA A 252 -3.81 -0.90 -8.65
C ALA A 252 -3.77 0.03 -7.43
N ILE A 253 -3.27 -0.46 -6.28
CA ILE A 253 -3.08 0.32 -5.06
C ILE A 253 -1.68 0.09 -4.49
N TYR A 254 -0.95 1.16 -4.24
CA TYR A 254 0.33 1.16 -3.49
C TYR A 254 0.22 2.02 -2.24
N SER A 255 0.46 1.44 -1.07
CA SER A 255 0.31 2.12 0.21
C SER A 255 1.59 2.19 1.03
N THR A 256 1.95 3.41 1.36
CA THR A 256 2.87 3.79 2.45
C THR A 256 2.12 4.66 3.47
N ALA A 257 0.80 4.53 3.57
CA ALA A 257 -0.08 5.33 4.42
C ALA A 257 -1.37 4.57 4.75
N GLU A 258 -2.48 5.28 4.92
CA GLU A 258 -3.81 4.73 5.19
C GLU A 258 -4.70 4.90 3.95
N ILE A 259 -5.16 3.78 3.36
CA ILE A 259 -6.02 3.80 2.17
C ILE A 259 -7.29 2.99 2.44
N HIS A 260 -8.45 3.61 2.22
CA HIS A 260 -9.77 3.00 2.29
C HIS A 260 -10.45 3.07 0.93
N VAL A 261 -10.89 1.94 0.42
CA VAL A 261 -11.60 1.86 -0.87
C VAL A 261 -12.90 1.08 -0.69
N ALA A 262 -13.99 1.65 -1.17
CA ALA A 262 -15.30 1.02 -1.17
C ALA A 262 -15.95 1.05 -2.55
N ASN A 263 -16.74 0.02 -2.87
CA ASN A 263 -17.59 -0.07 -4.07
C ASN A 263 -16.84 0.14 -5.41
N ALA A 264 -15.57 -0.18 -5.49
CA ALA A 264 -14.73 0.12 -6.63
C ALA A 264 -14.28 -1.13 -7.40
N THR A 265 -14.00 -0.96 -8.70
CA THR A 265 -13.33 -1.95 -9.54
C THR A 265 -11.85 -1.60 -9.65
N LEU A 266 -10.99 -2.52 -9.22
CA LEU A 266 -9.55 -2.38 -9.14
C LEU A 266 -8.88 -3.40 -10.06
N VAL A 267 -8.08 -2.95 -11.02
CA VAL A 267 -7.47 -3.84 -12.00
C VAL A 267 -5.98 -3.54 -12.14
N SER A 268 -5.15 -4.56 -11.99
CA SER A 268 -3.74 -4.52 -12.36
C SER A 268 -3.44 -5.56 -13.45
N ASN A 269 -2.97 -5.10 -14.59
CA ASN A 269 -2.77 -5.95 -15.77
C ASN A 269 -1.35 -6.52 -15.90
N LEU A 270 -0.37 -6.02 -15.15
CA LEU A 270 1.03 -6.43 -15.27
C LEU A 270 1.80 -6.37 -13.94
N SER A 271 1.11 -6.26 -12.84
CA SER A 271 1.71 -6.14 -11.51
C SER A 271 0.78 -6.73 -10.45
N GLU A 272 1.16 -6.61 -9.21
CA GLU A 272 0.34 -6.87 -8.05
C GLU A 272 -0.97 -6.06 -8.11
N GLY A 273 -2.02 -6.54 -7.49
CA GLY A 273 -3.24 -5.75 -7.29
C GLY A 273 -3.03 -4.69 -6.21
N VAL A 274 -2.37 -5.11 -5.13
CA VAL A 274 -2.12 -4.29 -3.94
C VAL A 274 -0.69 -4.52 -3.45
N CYS A 275 -0.01 -3.42 -3.12
CA CYS A 275 1.24 -3.45 -2.35
C CYS A 275 1.08 -2.61 -1.08
N ILE A 276 1.49 -3.16 0.07
CA ILE A 276 1.56 -2.45 1.35
C ILE A 276 2.99 -2.48 1.85
N GLU A 277 3.58 -1.32 2.06
CA GLU A 277 4.93 -1.18 2.58
C GLU A 277 4.95 -0.67 4.02
N GLY A 278 5.63 -1.40 4.89
CA GLY A 278 5.83 -1.01 6.29
C GLY A 278 4.57 -1.00 7.14
N LEU A 279 4.55 -0.16 8.17
CA LEU A 279 3.43 -0.05 9.12
C LEU A 279 2.18 0.62 8.52
N ASN A 280 1.76 0.24 7.35
CA ASN A 280 0.68 0.93 6.63
C ASN A 280 -0.52 0.01 6.39
N SER A 281 -1.62 0.59 5.89
CA SER A 281 -2.87 -0.14 5.82
C SER A 281 -3.65 0.09 4.54
N ILE A 282 -4.37 -0.96 4.13
CA ILE A 282 -5.40 -0.89 3.10
C ILE A 282 -6.66 -1.59 3.62
N GLU A 283 -7.79 -0.93 3.46
CA GLU A 283 -9.11 -1.50 3.70
C GLU A 283 -9.94 -1.46 2.42
N LEU A 284 -10.45 -2.63 1.99
CA LEU A 284 -11.34 -2.78 0.83
C LEU A 284 -12.72 -3.25 1.31
N THR A 285 -13.78 -2.54 0.89
CA THR A 285 -15.17 -2.92 1.21
C THR A 285 -15.98 -3.01 -0.08
N ASP A 286 -16.58 -4.17 -0.33
CA ASP A 286 -17.40 -4.42 -1.53
C ASP A 286 -16.69 -4.03 -2.84
N CYS A 287 -15.38 -4.33 -2.93
CA CYS A 287 -14.56 -4.07 -4.10
C CYS A 287 -14.35 -5.31 -4.96
N ASP A 288 -14.21 -5.11 -6.28
CA ASP A 288 -13.77 -6.15 -7.21
C ASP A 288 -12.31 -5.90 -7.60
N LEU A 289 -11.40 -6.70 -7.05
CA LEU A 289 -9.96 -6.63 -7.33
C LEU A 289 -9.53 -7.76 -8.24
N THR A 290 -8.88 -7.42 -9.35
CA THR A 290 -8.26 -8.39 -10.27
C THR A 290 -6.81 -8.01 -10.53
N ALA A 291 -5.89 -8.96 -10.37
CA ALA A 291 -4.48 -8.76 -10.72
C ALA A 291 -3.93 -9.87 -11.62
N SER A 292 -3.02 -9.47 -12.50
CA SER A 292 -2.29 -10.35 -13.42
C SER A 292 -0.79 -10.03 -13.33
N ASN A 293 -0.15 -10.48 -12.24
CA ASN A 293 1.28 -10.29 -12.01
C ASN A 293 2.06 -11.42 -12.69
N THR A 294 2.56 -11.16 -13.89
CA THR A 294 3.26 -12.17 -14.72
C THR A 294 4.77 -11.96 -14.80
N LYS A 295 5.28 -10.92 -14.14
CA LYS A 295 6.71 -10.59 -14.20
C LYS A 295 7.17 -9.90 -12.91
N CYS A 296 8.12 -10.52 -12.23
CA CYS A 296 8.75 -9.92 -11.06
C CYS A 296 9.35 -8.53 -11.36
N ASN A 297 9.21 -7.60 -10.43
CA ASN A 297 9.76 -6.25 -10.50
C ASN A 297 10.71 -5.99 -9.33
N GLY A 298 11.77 -5.22 -9.58
CA GLY A 298 12.75 -4.86 -8.55
C GLY A 298 13.39 -6.10 -7.89
N ASN A 299 13.30 -6.19 -6.58
CA ASN A 299 13.86 -7.28 -5.78
C ASN A 299 12.95 -8.50 -5.70
N ALA A 300 11.67 -8.39 -6.07
CA ALA A 300 10.72 -9.48 -5.98
C ALA A 300 11.19 -10.73 -6.73
N THR A 301 11.01 -11.89 -6.11
CA THR A 301 11.23 -13.19 -6.73
C THR A 301 9.97 -14.04 -6.79
N PHE A 302 8.88 -13.55 -6.20
CA PHE A 302 7.55 -14.14 -6.28
C PHE A 302 6.63 -13.33 -7.20
N LEU A 303 5.57 -13.97 -7.65
CA LEU A 303 4.43 -13.35 -8.32
C LEU A 303 3.24 -13.48 -7.37
N ASP A 304 2.52 -12.39 -7.17
CA ASP A 304 1.44 -12.36 -6.20
C ASP A 304 0.38 -11.30 -6.56
N THR A 305 -0.75 -11.35 -5.88
CA THR A 305 -1.85 -10.39 -6.04
C THR A 305 -1.84 -9.34 -4.94
N ILE A 306 -1.60 -9.76 -3.70
CA ILE A 306 -1.47 -8.88 -2.54
C ILE A 306 -0.08 -9.09 -1.96
N MET A 307 0.77 -8.08 -2.11
CA MET A 307 2.11 -8.04 -1.56
C MET A 307 2.15 -7.19 -0.29
N ILE A 308 2.65 -7.75 0.80
CA ILE A 308 2.86 -7.04 2.06
C ILE A 308 4.33 -7.19 2.45
N TYR A 309 5.04 -6.09 2.51
CA TYR A 309 6.49 -6.14 2.65
C TYR A 309 7.08 -4.90 3.32
N GLN A 310 8.32 -4.98 3.69
CA GLN A 310 9.15 -3.82 4.06
C GLN A 310 10.30 -3.71 3.07
N SER A 311 10.37 -2.61 2.35
CA SER A 311 11.50 -2.33 1.50
C SER A 311 12.72 -1.86 2.30
N MET A 312 13.85 -1.74 1.63
CA MET A 312 15.08 -1.15 2.18
C MET A 312 15.25 0.32 1.78
N SER A 313 14.25 0.91 1.08
CA SER A 313 14.30 2.31 0.62
C SER A 313 14.21 3.29 1.79
N GLY A 314 13.50 2.91 2.85
CA GLY A 314 13.20 3.77 3.98
C GLY A 314 12.08 4.77 3.71
N ASP A 315 11.24 4.54 2.72
CA ASP A 315 10.09 5.39 2.39
C ASP A 315 8.94 5.19 3.36
N ALA A 316 8.85 3.99 3.96
CA ALA A 316 7.91 3.68 5.02
C ALA A 316 8.64 3.27 6.31
N ASP A 317 8.06 3.59 7.47
CA ASP A 317 8.56 3.10 8.76
C ASP A 317 8.19 1.62 8.94
N SER A 318 9.06 0.88 9.63
CA SER A 318 8.82 -0.52 9.94
C SER A 318 7.74 -0.66 11.01
N GLY A 319 6.90 -1.68 10.88
CA GLY A 319 5.85 -1.98 11.83
C GLY A 319 4.93 -3.07 11.32
N THR A 320 3.75 -3.21 11.92
CA THR A 320 2.76 -4.18 11.47
C THR A 320 1.90 -3.59 10.37
N SER A 321 1.96 -4.19 9.19
CA SER A 321 1.09 -3.87 8.06
C SER A 321 -0.32 -4.43 8.29
N SER A 322 -1.34 -3.79 7.72
CA SER A 322 -2.73 -4.27 7.79
C SER A 322 -3.39 -4.29 6.42
N PHE A 323 -3.96 -5.45 6.06
CA PHE A 323 -4.85 -5.59 4.93
C PHE A 323 -6.21 -6.12 5.41
N THR A 324 -7.27 -5.40 5.13
CA THR A 324 -8.64 -5.83 5.46
C THR A 324 -9.49 -5.83 4.20
N MET A 325 -10.21 -6.92 3.94
CA MET A 325 -11.20 -6.97 2.86
C MET A 325 -12.51 -7.58 3.35
N THR A 326 -13.60 -6.85 3.10
CA THR A 326 -14.96 -7.29 3.46
C THR A 326 -15.85 -7.24 2.23
N GLY A 327 -16.48 -8.37 1.90
CA GLY A 327 -17.31 -8.50 0.69
C GLY A 327 -16.51 -8.40 -0.60
N GLY A 328 -17.21 -8.31 -1.72
CA GLY A 328 -16.61 -8.18 -3.04
C GLY A 328 -15.86 -9.44 -3.53
N SER A 329 -14.96 -9.24 -4.50
CA SER A 329 -14.17 -10.33 -5.10
C SER A 329 -12.69 -9.99 -5.22
N LEU A 330 -11.83 -11.03 -5.06
CA LEU A 330 -10.38 -10.97 -5.22
C LEU A 330 -9.97 -12.05 -6.22
N THR A 331 -9.56 -11.64 -7.41
CA THR A 331 -9.13 -12.54 -8.48
C THR A 331 -7.62 -12.45 -8.71
N SER A 332 -6.91 -13.53 -8.37
CA SER A 332 -5.51 -13.73 -8.75
C SER A 332 -5.46 -14.49 -10.07
N LYS A 333 -4.97 -13.86 -11.13
CA LYS A 333 -4.80 -14.52 -12.43
C LYS A 333 -3.48 -15.25 -12.56
N SER A 334 -2.51 -14.91 -11.71
CA SER A 334 -1.18 -15.51 -11.68
C SER A 334 -0.51 -15.27 -10.36
N GLY A 335 0.25 -16.26 -9.88
CA GLY A 335 1.00 -16.22 -8.64
C GLY A 335 0.15 -16.44 -7.39
N HIS A 336 0.73 -16.13 -6.26
CA HIS A 336 0.10 -16.32 -4.95
C HIS A 336 -1.00 -15.29 -4.71
N VAL A 337 -2.06 -15.65 -3.97
CA VAL A 337 -3.08 -14.64 -3.62
C VAL A 337 -2.50 -13.62 -2.65
N PHE A 338 -1.78 -14.08 -1.63
CA PHE A 338 -1.05 -13.24 -0.68
C PHE A 338 0.42 -13.63 -0.60
N HIS A 339 1.29 -12.63 -0.49
CA HIS A 339 2.71 -12.81 -0.19
C HIS A 339 3.14 -11.84 0.91
N VAL A 340 3.76 -12.38 1.98
CA VAL A 340 4.27 -11.58 3.11
C VAL A 340 5.75 -11.83 3.27
N THR A 341 6.55 -10.77 3.21
CA THR A 341 8.01 -10.84 3.33
C THR A 341 8.59 -9.64 4.04
N ASN A 342 9.62 -9.87 4.85
CA ASN A 342 10.41 -8.83 5.52
C ASN A 342 9.60 -7.88 6.43
N THR A 343 8.42 -8.29 6.90
CA THR A 343 7.51 -7.49 7.74
C THR A 343 6.62 -8.37 8.61
N SER A 344 5.92 -7.73 9.55
CA SER A 344 4.77 -8.32 10.24
C SER A 344 3.46 -7.83 9.61
N ALA A 345 2.52 -8.74 9.35
CA ALA A 345 1.26 -8.43 8.70
C ALA A 345 0.04 -9.01 9.42
N VAL A 346 -1.07 -8.27 9.40
CA VAL A 346 -2.40 -8.76 9.77
C VAL A 346 -3.30 -8.67 8.55
N ILE A 347 -3.82 -9.82 8.10
CA ILE A 347 -4.74 -9.95 6.98
C ILE A 347 -6.09 -10.36 7.54
N THR A 348 -7.13 -9.57 7.31
CA THR A 348 -8.50 -9.86 7.76
C THR A 348 -9.44 -9.98 6.56
N LEU A 349 -10.10 -11.13 6.44
CA LEU A 349 -11.02 -11.42 5.34
C LEU A 349 -12.39 -11.77 5.87
N LYS A 350 -13.43 -11.16 5.29
CA LYS A 350 -14.82 -11.44 5.66
C LYS A 350 -15.74 -11.48 4.45
N GLY A 351 -16.22 -12.66 4.09
CA GLY A 351 -17.19 -12.85 3.00
C GLY A 351 -16.67 -12.46 1.62
N VAL A 352 -15.37 -12.56 1.40
CA VAL A 352 -14.71 -12.24 0.12
C VAL A 352 -14.77 -13.44 -0.81
N SER A 353 -15.18 -13.23 -2.07
CA SER A 353 -15.08 -14.24 -3.12
C SER A 353 -13.66 -14.30 -3.66
N ILE A 354 -12.84 -15.26 -3.21
CA ILE A 354 -11.46 -15.43 -3.69
C ILE A 354 -11.45 -16.39 -4.87
N ILE A 355 -10.90 -15.94 -6.00
CA ILE A 355 -10.73 -16.71 -7.24
C ILE A 355 -9.23 -16.75 -7.55
N ASN A 356 -8.62 -17.93 -7.43
CA ASN A 356 -7.23 -18.15 -7.82
C ASN A 356 -7.19 -18.94 -9.14
N GLU A 357 -6.76 -18.29 -10.21
CA GLU A 357 -6.62 -18.89 -11.54
C GLU A 357 -5.22 -19.47 -11.78
N ASP A 358 -4.28 -19.25 -10.84
CA ASP A 358 -2.93 -19.81 -10.93
C ASP A 358 -2.92 -21.32 -10.69
N SER A 359 -2.13 -22.05 -11.48
CA SER A 359 -2.06 -23.52 -11.44
C SER A 359 -1.51 -24.06 -10.12
N ASP A 360 -0.63 -23.35 -9.45
CA ASP A 360 -0.01 -23.77 -8.20
C ASP A 360 -0.96 -23.56 -7.01
N ASN A 361 -2.01 -22.77 -7.22
CA ASN A 361 -3.09 -22.54 -6.29
C ASN A 361 -2.61 -22.21 -4.85
N VAL A 362 -1.65 -21.27 -4.74
CA VAL A 362 -1.14 -20.83 -3.45
C VAL A 362 -2.03 -19.72 -2.91
N LEU A 363 -2.62 -19.93 -1.71
CA LEU A 363 -3.39 -18.93 -1.00
C LEU A 363 -2.50 -17.87 -0.37
N ILE A 364 -1.48 -18.29 0.37
CA ILE A 364 -0.56 -17.39 1.04
C ILE A 364 0.83 -18.00 1.12
N SER A 365 1.84 -17.19 0.89
CA SER A 365 3.22 -17.48 1.25
C SER A 365 3.75 -16.47 2.26
N VAL A 366 4.44 -16.96 3.27
CA VAL A 366 5.15 -16.17 4.28
C VAL A 366 6.58 -16.67 4.31
N CYS A 367 7.50 -15.95 3.69
CA CYS A 367 8.87 -16.40 3.52
C CYS A 367 9.80 -15.27 3.08
N ASP A 368 11.09 -15.55 3.08
CA ASP A 368 12.09 -14.65 2.52
C ASP A 368 11.86 -14.41 1.03
N ASP A 369 12.13 -13.19 0.62
CA ASP A 369 12.18 -12.75 -0.77
C ASP A 369 13.40 -11.81 -0.96
N GLY A 370 13.40 -10.97 -1.98
CA GLY A 370 14.51 -10.07 -2.31
C GLY A 370 14.78 -8.93 -1.31
N TRP A 371 14.09 -8.89 -0.19
CA TRP A 371 14.29 -7.93 0.90
C TRP A 371 14.81 -8.63 2.17
N SER A 372 15.46 -7.88 3.04
CA SER A 372 16.06 -8.45 4.26
C SER A 372 16.14 -7.42 5.39
N GLY A 373 16.19 -7.92 6.62
CA GLY A 373 16.36 -7.14 7.84
C GLY A 373 15.12 -7.06 8.73
N GLY A 374 13.98 -7.55 8.27
CA GLY A 374 12.74 -7.71 9.03
C GLY A 374 12.41 -9.18 9.31
N GLU A 375 11.23 -9.39 9.87
CA GLU A 375 10.67 -10.70 10.15
C GLU A 375 9.66 -11.06 9.05
N ASN A 376 9.47 -12.35 8.79
CA ASN A 376 8.39 -12.84 7.94
C ASN A 376 7.28 -13.37 8.84
N THR A 377 6.38 -12.51 9.26
CA THR A 377 5.32 -12.85 10.21
C THR A 377 3.94 -12.44 9.68
N ALA A 378 2.97 -13.34 9.71
CA ALA A 378 1.61 -13.02 9.33
C ALA A 378 0.58 -13.58 10.30
N THR A 379 -0.54 -12.87 10.43
CA THR A 379 -1.78 -13.38 11.00
C THR A 379 -2.86 -13.26 9.93
N LEU A 380 -3.45 -14.38 9.51
CA LEU A 380 -4.58 -14.43 8.59
C LEU A 380 -5.85 -14.79 9.36
N ILE A 381 -6.77 -13.84 9.47
CA ILE A 381 -8.05 -13.96 10.16
C ILE A 381 -9.17 -14.10 9.12
N ALA A 382 -9.88 -15.21 9.16
CA ALA A 382 -11.00 -15.51 8.26
C ALA A 382 -12.32 -15.59 9.06
N GLY A 383 -13.24 -14.66 8.78
CA GLY A 383 -14.59 -14.64 9.37
C GLY A 383 -15.66 -14.85 8.31
N SER A 384 -16.51 -15.87 8.45
CA SER A 384 -17.52 -16.22 7.43
C SER A 384 -16.92 -16.33 6.02
N GLN A 385 -15.74 -16.99 5.89
CA GLN A 385 -14.88 -16.95 4.72
C GLN A 385 -14.59 -18.36 4.19
N GLU A 386 -14.57 -18.51 2.87
CA GLU A 386 -14.01 -19.69 2.21
C GLU A 386 -12.57 -19.38 1.76
N LEU A 387 -11.63 -20.21 2.22
CA LEU A 387 -10.23 -20.17 1.84
C LEU A 387 -9.86 -21.44 1.07
N LYS A 388 -9.16 -21.32 -0.06
CA LYS A 388 -8.70 -22.45 -0.87
C LYS A 388 -7.26 -22.27 -1.32
N GLY A 389 -6.50 -23.37 -1.29
CA GLY A 389 -5.14 -23.41 -1.81
C GLY A 389 -4.09 -23.76 -0.76
N ALA A 390 -2.84 -23.77 -1.17
CA ALA A 390 -1.70 -24.03 -0.32
C ALA A 390 -1.41 -22.85 0.61
N VAL A 391 -1.06 -23.14 1.85
CA VAL A 391 -0.46 -22.20 2.82
C VAL A 391 1.00 -22.57 2.94
N LEU A 392 1.90 -21.70 2.49
CA LEU A 392 3.33 -21.92 2.43
C LEU A 392 4.02 -21.02 3.46
N VAL A 393 4.79 -21.61 4.39
CA VAL A 393 5.47 -20.87 5.46
C VAL A 393 6.92 -21.35 5.53
N GLY A 394 7.85 -20.46 5.22
CA GLY A 394 9.29 -20.77 5.24
C GLY A 394 9.81 -21.05 6.65
N ASP A 395 10.96 -21.69 6.75
CA ASP A 395 11.57 -22.21 7.98
C ASP A 395 11.80 -21.13 9.06
N ASP A 396 12.18 -19.90 8.66
CA ASP A 396 12.37 -18.76 9.58
C ASP A 396 11.13 -17.83 9.64
N SER A 397 9.95 -18.35 9.27
CA SER A 397 8.74 -17.54 9.15
C SER A 397 7.66 -17.99 10.12
N THR A 398 6.70 -17.12 10.38
CA THR A 398 5.60 -17.38 11.32
C THR A 398 4.25 -17.04 10.69
N LEU A 399 3.27 -17.96 10.81
CA LEU A 399 1.89 -17.73 10.44
C LEU A 399 0.93 -18.15 11.56
N ASN A 400 0.02 -17.26 11.93
CA ASN A 400 -1.21 -17.58 12.67
C ASN A 400 -2.38 -17.60 11.68
N LEU A 401 -3.04 -18.73 11.51
CA LEU A 401 -4.24 -18.89 10.71
C LEU A 401 -5.44 -19.09 11.63
N GLU A 402 -6.36 -18.14 11.63
CA GLU A 402 -7.55 -18.13 12.48
C GLU A 402 -8.83 -18.22 11.65
N LEU A 403 -9.61 -19.27 11.83
CA LEU A 403 -10.90 -19.47 11.17
C LEU A 403 -12.03 -19.35 12.18
N THR A 404 -12.96 -18.42 11.91
CA THR A 404 -14.08 -18.10 12.77
C THR A 404 -15.39 -17.96 11.98
N GLU A 405 -16.51 -17.91 12.67
CA GLU A 405 -17.82 -17.62 12.09
C GLU A 405 -18.22 -18.58 10.94
N GLY A 406 -17.88 -19.88 11.07
CA GLY A 406 -18.20 -20.89 10.07
C GLY A 406 -17.33 -20.89 8.83
N SER A 407 -16.15 -20.30 8.93
CA SER A 407 -15.17 -20.29 7.84
C SER A 407 -14.68 -21.68 7.47
N THR A 408 -14.28 -21.85 6.21
CA THR A 408 -13.71 -23.11 5.72
C THR A 408 -12.33 -22.85 5.09
N PHE A 409 -11.39 -23.75 5.38
CA PHE A 409 -10.11 -23.80 4.68
C PHE A 409 -9.99 -25.14 3.96
N GLU A 410 -9.97 -25.11 2.62
CA GLU A 410 -9.72 -26.27 1.76
C GLU A 410 -8.28 -26.18 1.23
N GLY A 411 -7.36 -26.88 1.87
CA GLY A 411 -5.94 -26.72 1.57
C GLY A 411 -5.04 -27.52 2.48
N TYR A 412 -3.75 -27.25 2.36
CA TYR A 412 -2.70 -27.85 3.17
C TYR A 412 -1.66 -26.82 3.58
N VAL A 413 -0.84 -27.17 4.57
CA VAL A 413 0.25 -26.32 5.09
C VAL A 413 1.59 -27.00 4.82
N SER A 414 2.52 -26.29 4.17
CA SER A 414 3.84 -26.80 3.82
C SER A 414 4.92 -25.74 3.98
N GLY A 415 6.17 -26.18 4.12
CA GLY A 415 7.36 -25.34 4.03
C GLY A 415 8.16 -25.54 2.75
N GLU A 416 7.68 -26.35 1.83
CA GLU A 416 8.34 -26.52 0.53
C GLU A 416 7.97 -25.33 -0.38
N ILE A 417 8.91 -24.38 -0.55
CA ILE A 417 8.70 -23.13 -1.28
C ILE A 417 9.72 -22.98 -2.39
N VAL A 418 9.20 -22.72 -3.58
CA VAL A 418 10.01 -22.41 -4.76
C VAL A 418 9.52 -21.06 -5.32
N ASN A 419 10.45 -20.16 -5.63
CA ASN A 419 10.11 -18.85 -6.18
C ASN A 419 9.83 -18.90 -7.69
N ALA A 420 9.40 -17.79 -8.27
CA ALA A 420 9.10 -17.69 -9.70
C ALA A 420 10.33 -17.85 -10.63
N LYS A 421 11.54 -17.87 -10.06
CA LYS A 421 12.79 -18.16 -10.79
C LYS A 421 13.14 -19.66 -10.77
N GLY A 422 12.36 -20.50 -10.05
CA GLY A 422 12.62 -21.92 -9.85
C GLY A 422 13.68 -22.22 -8.79
N GLU A 423 13.97 -21.28 -7.90
CA GLU A 423 14.92 -21.42 -6.81
C GLU A 423 14.19 -21.89 -5.55
N THR A 424 14.75 -22.85 -4.83
CA THR A 424 14.21 -23.30 -3.54
C THR A 424 14.49 -22.25 -2.47
N VAL A 425 13.43 -21.72 -1.86
CA VAL A 425 13.51 -20.74 -0.78
C VAL A 425 13.50 -21.43 0.58
N SER A 426 12.66 -22.46 0.73
CA SER A 426 12.57 -23.25 1.97
C SER A 426 12.19 -24.68 1.65
N THR A 427 12.47 -25.61 2.57
CA THR A 427 12.12 -27.05 2.49
C THR A 427 11.40 -27.55 3.73
N GLU A 428 11.34 -26.76 4.79
CA GLU A 428 10.68 -27.10 6.06
C GLU A 428 9.70 -26.01 6.46
N ALA A 429 8.59 -26.40 7.08
CA ALA A 429 7.61 -25.44 7.57
C ALA A 429 8.14 -24.72 8.82
N GLY A 430 8.00 -23.40 8.83
CA GLY A 430 8.31 -22.57 9.97
C GLY A 430 7.30 -22.72 11.11
N THR A 431 7.12 -21.66 11.88
CA THR A 431 6.14 -21.65 12.98
C THR A 431 4.74 -21.41 12.46
N VAL A 432 3.86 -22.41 12.56
CA VAL A 432 2.47 -22.29 12.11
C VAL A 432 1.52 -22.67 13.21
N LYS A 433 0.65 -21.74 13.59
CA LYS A 433 -0.49 -21.99 14.46
C LYS A 433 -1.78 -21.94 13.64
N VAL A 434 -2.61 -22.98 13.78
CA VAL A 434 -3.97 -23.01 13.19
C VAL A 434 -5.00 -23.04 14.31
N THR A 435 -5.92 -22.08 14.30
CA THR A 435 -7.04 -21.99 15.25
C THR A 435 -8.36 -22.14 14.52
N LEU A 436 -9.19 -23.08 14.95
CA LEU A 436 -10.56 -23.26 14.47
C LEU A 436 -11.55 -23.02 15.61
N ASP A 437 -12.52 -22.15 15.39
CA ASP A 437 -13.66 -22.09 16.27
C ASP A 437 -14.56 -23.35 16.11
N SER A 438 -15.58 -23.49 16.94
CA SER A 438 -16.47 -24.67 16.93
C SER A 438 -17.31 -24.79 15.65
N THR A 439 -17.36 -23.78 14.80
CA THR A 439 -18.21 -23.73 13.60
C THR A 439 -17.41 -23.85 12.30
N SER A 440 -16.10 -23.59 12.36
CA SER A 440 -15.22 -23.58 11.21
C SER A 440 -14.62 -24.95 10.91
N LYS A 441 -14.14 -25.15 9.68
CA LYS A 441 -13.63 -26.44 9.21
C LYS A 441 -12.34 -26.29 8.42
N TRP A 442 -11.47 -27.29 8.55
CA TRP A 442 -10.30 -27.48 7.71
C TRP A 442 -10.47 -28.76 6.88
N ILE A 443 -10.48 -28.63 5.55
CA ILE A 443 -10.64 -29.73 4.59
C ILE A 443 -9.26 -29.94 3.95
N LEU A 444 -8.63 -31.07 4.29
CA LEU A 444 -7.27 -31.34 3.79
C LEU A 444 -7.27 -31.71 2.31
N THR A 445 -6.30 -31.15 1.58
CA THR A 445 -5.97 -31.48 0.19
C THR A 445 -4.54 -32.03 0.06
N GLY A 446 -3.79 -32.06 1.16
CA GLY A 446 -2.44 -32.61 1.29
C GLY A 446 -2.05 -32.81 2.74
N ASP A 447 -0.98 -33.55 3.00
CA ASP A 447 -0.39 -33.62 4.32
C ASP A 447 0.05 -32.24 4.78
N SER A 448 -0.19 -31.92 6.05
CA SER A 448 0.02 -30.59 6.59
C SER A 448 0.96 -30.59 7.79
N TYR A 449 1.89 -29.66 7.82
CA TYR A 449 2.92 -29.56 8.84
C TYR A 449 2.79 -28.24 9.59
N ILE A 450 2.43 -28.31 10.89
CA ILE A 450 2.21 -27.15 11.76
C ILE A 450 2.89 -27.34 13.11
N THR A 451 3.02 -26.25 13.87
CA THR A 451 3.63 -26.28 15.21
C THR A 451 2.59 -26.29 16.31
N GLU A 452 1.39 -25.72 16.08
CA GLU A 452 0.32 -25.65 17.07
C GLU A 452 -1.06 -25.77 16.40
N PHE A 453 -1.98 -26.51 17.04
CA PHE A 453 -3.38 -26.57 16.65
C PHE A 453 -4.26 -26.28 17.86
N GLU A 454 -5.21 -25.36 17.68
CA GLU A 454 -6.21 -25.01 18.68
C GLU A 454 -7.61 -25.20 18.07
N GLY A 455 -8.41 -26.09 18.64
CA GLY A 455 -9.76 -26.42 18.18
C GLY A 455 -10.11 -27.88 18.40
N ASP A 456 -11.27 -28.28 17.88
CA ASP A 456 -11.70 -29.66 17.87
C ASP A 456 -11.22 -30.35 16.60
N THR A 457 -10.43 -31.44 16.75
CA THR A 457 -9.91 -32.19 15.59
C THR A 457 -11.03 -32.84 14.76
N SER A 458 -12.26 -33.01 15.29
CA SER A 458 -13.41 -33.44 14.51
C SER A 458 -13.85 -32.42 13.43
N ASN A 459 -13.37 -31.18 13.50
CA ASN A 459 -13.56 -30.16 12.48
C ASN A 459 -12.53 -30.23 11.35
N ILE A 460 -11.57 -31.16 11.43
CA ILE A 460 -10.60 -31.45 10.36
C ILE A 460 -11.15 -32.61 9.52
N ILE A 461 -11.43 -32.35 8.24
CA ILE A 461 -11.86 -33.34 7.26
C ILE A 461 -10.60 -33.84 6.52
N THR A 462 -10.15 -35.04 6.84
CA THR A 462 -8.81 -35.52 6.44
C THR A 462 -8.69 -35.86 4.97
N ASN A 463 -9.76 -36.37 4.33
CA ASN A 463 -9.73 -36.88 2.94
C ASN A 463 -8.60 -37.89 2.65
N GLY A 464 -8.05 -38.53 3.71
CA GLY A 464 -6.92 -39.48 3.60
C GLY A 464 -5.55 -38.86 3.82
N PHE A 465 -5.47 -37.58 4.10
CA PHE A 465 -4.26 -36.86 4.47
C PHE A 465 -4.13 -36.71 6.00
N THR A 466 -3.00 -36.22 6.46
CA THR A 466 -2.62 -36.15 7.87
C THR A 466 -2.19 -34.75 8.25
N VAL A 467 -2.58 -34.28 9.45
CA VAL A 467 -2.00 -33.10 10.07
C VAL A 467 -0.94 -33.53 11.09
N TYR A 468 0.27 -33.03 10.89
CA TYR A 468 1.39 -33.24 11.79
C TYR A 468 1.63 -31.96 12.62
N VAL A 469 1.55 -32.09 13.95
CA VAL A 469 1.94 -31.04 14.90
C VAL A 469 3.29 -31.41 15.49
N ASN A 470 4.32 -30.62 15.21
CA ASN A 470 5.71 -30.93 15.60
C ASN A 470 6.11 -32.39 15.24
N GLY A 471 5.78 -32.81 14.02
CA GLY A 471 6.07 -34.15 13.50
C GLY A 471 5.21 -35.28 14.04
N LYS A 472 4.22 -35.00 14.90
CA LYS A 472 3.27 -35.98 15.44
C LYS A 472 1.89 -35.84 14.81
N ALA A 473 1.39 -36.92 14.20
CA ALA A 473 0.04 -36.94 13.64
C ALA A 473 -1.02 -36.70 14.74
N ILE A 474 -2.00 -35.84 14.44
CA ILE A 474 -3.14 -35.53 15.32
C ILE A 474 -4.47 -35.98 14.74
N VAL A 475 -4.54 -36.21 13.42
CA VAL A 475 -5.67 -36.78 12.69
C VAL A 475 -5.15 -37.74 11.61
#